data_e61a51dc1f0baea151af310b4e004ddd
#
_entry.id   e61a51dc1f0baea151af310b4e004ddd
#
_cell.length_a   1.000
_cell.length_b   1.000
_cell.length_c   1.000
_cell.angle_alpha   90.00
_cell.angle_beta   90.00
_cell.angle_gamma   90.00
#
_symmetry.space_group_name_H-M   'P 1'
#
loop_
_entity.id
_entity.type
_entity.pdbx_description
1 polymer ?
#
loop_
_entity_poly.entity_id
_entity_poly.type
_entity_poly.pdbx_seq_one_letter_code
_entity_poly.pdbx_strand_id
1 'polypeptide(L)'
;MTKEIILISTLILKNIGIRKILITLSYLKRIKLILYILKHVGIKTKKFIEIGIENGSECNTTNLLKNFGWSGLQIEGNEKFYQNAKIKIKEILGKKIKNLKLLNVFVTKKNINHILRKNAFNKEIDLLSIDIDGNDFWIWKAIRYIKPRIVIIEYNSFFGPNKSATIKYNPKFKWDHQNKRPYYGASLKALEKLGKKKKYSLVGVDKNGVNAFFIRNDLARKINLKSKKVKDIYLNNVREARDIKKYQYECKKLLNQK
;
A
#
# COMPACT_ATOMS: atom_id res chain seq x y z
N MET A 1 -3.81 -3.75 -25.78
CA MET A 1 -3.60 -3.25 -24.38
C MET A 1 -3.72 -1.73 -24.24
N THR A 2 -3.41 -0.93 -25.24
CA THR A 2 -3.46 0.55 -25.18
C THR A 2 -4.84 1.16 -25.46
N LYS A 3 -5.67 0.56 -26.32
CA LYS A 3 -7.00 1.10 -26.68
C LYS A 3 -8.07 0.89 -25.59
N GLU A 4 -8.07 -0.25 -24.89
CA GLU A 4 -9.04 -0.51 -23.80
C GLU A 4 -8.80 0.39 -22.57
N ILE A 5 -7.54 0.73 -22.25
CA ILE A 5 -7.22 1.62 -21.14
C ILE A 5 -7.66 3.06 -21.45
N ILE A 6 -7.59 3.49 -22.72
CA ILE A 6 -8.04 4.80 -23.17
C ILE A 6 -9.57 4.87 -23.16
N LEU A 7 -10.27 3.80 -23.56
CA LEU A 7 -11.74 3.76 -23.58
C LEU A 7 -12.33 3.84 -22.16
N ILE A 8 -11.74 3.13 -21.20
CA ILE A 8 -12.17 3.17 -19.80
C ILE A 8 -11.92 4.55 -19.19
N SER A 9 -10.82 5.22 -19.54
CA SER A 9 -10.56 6.58 -19.06
C SER A 9 -11.55 7.61 -19.61
N THR A 10 -12.01 7.46 -20.84
CA THR A 10 -12.93 8.39 -21.51
C THR A 10 -14.38 8.26 -21.02
N LEU A 11 -14.83 7.04 -20.71
CA LEU A 11 -16.18 6.81 -20.17
C LEU A 11 -16.34 7.27 -18.71
N ILE A 12 -15.27 7.21 -17.91
CA ILE A 12 -15.30 7.62 -16.49
C ILE A 12 -15.30 9.16 -16.35
N LEU A 13 -14.79 9.89 -17.35
CA LEU A 13 -14.56 11.35 -17.24
C LEU A 13 -15.81 12.21 -17.48
N LYS A 14 -16.91 11.68 -18.01
CA LYS A 14 -18.07 12.51 -18.41
C LYS A 14 -19.01 12.96 -17.28
N ASN A 15 -18.92 12.40 -16.04
CA ASN A 15 -19.88 12.72 -14.96
C ASN A 15 -19.26 12.87 -13.55
N ILE A 16 -18.00 13.25 -13.43
CA ILE A 16 -17.29 13.21 -12.15
C ILE A 16 -16.61 14.56 -11.87
N GLY A 17 -16.90 15.18 -10.72
CA GLY A 17 -16.25 16.43 -10.30
C GLY A 17 -14.70 16.30 -10.21
N ILE A 18 -14.00 17.41 -10.44
CA ILE A 18 -12.52 17.51 -10.59
C ILE A 18 -11.75 16.72 -9.51
N ARG A 19 -12.18 16.76 -8.24
CA ARG A 19 -11.55 16.02 -7.14
C ARG A 19 -11.59 14.51 -7.34
N LYS A 20 -12.71 13.99 -7.81
CA LYS A 20 -12.92 12.56 -8.08
C LYS A 20 -12.12 12.10 -9.30
N ILE A 21 -11.98 12.98 -10.29
CA ILE A 21 -11.10 12.78 -11.47
C ILE A 21 -9.64 12.64 -11.04
N LEU A 22 -9.14 13.53 -10.20
CA LEU A 22 -7.76 13.50 -9.72
C LEU A 22 -7.46 12.23 -8.91
N ILE A 23 -8.38 11.79 -8.05
CA ILE A 23 -8.27 10.53 -7.31
C ILE A 23 -8.22 9.33 -8.26
N THR A 24 -9.11 9.30 -9.26
CA THR A 24 -9.16 8.21 -10.25
C THR A 24 -7.89 8.16 -11.10
N LEU A 25 -7.37 9.30 -11.54
CA LEU A 25 -6.12 9.37 -12.30
C LEU A 25 -4.90 8.90 -11.47
N SER A 26 -4.88 9.26 -10.20
CA SER A 26 -3.87 8.83 -9.25
C SER A 26 -3.87 7.30 -9.07
N TYR A 27 -5.05 6.73 -8.83
CA TYR A 27 -5.26 5.29 -8.73
C TYR A 27 -4.82 4.56 -10.02
N LEU A 28 -5.21 5.06 -11.19
CA LEU A 28 -4.81 4.47 -12.48
C LEU A 28 -3.28 4.50 -12.69
N LYS A 29 -2.60 5.59 -12.29
CA LYS A 29 -1.13 5.66 -12.35
C LYS A 29 -0.47 4.62 -11.43
N ARG A 30 -1.02 4.42 -10.25
CA ARG A 30 -0.54 3.39 -9.29
C ARG A 30 -0.72 1.98 -9.86
N ILE A 31 -1.88 1.67 -10.42
CA ILE A 31 -2.13 0.39 -11.10
C ILE A 31 -1.15 0.16 -12.26
N LYS A 32 -0.92 1.19 -13.09
CA LYS A 32 0.09 1.08 -14.18
C LYS A 32 1.48 0.75 -13.64
N LEU A 33 1.88 1.34 -12.54
CA LEU A 33 3.18 1.04 -11.91
C LEU A 33 3.25 -0.39 -11.39
N ILE A 34 2.18 -0.89 -10.74
CA ILE A 34 2.09 -2.27 -10.28
C ILE A 34 2.22 -3.24 -11.48
N LEU A 35 1.47 -3.02 -12.54
CA LEU A 35 1.53 -3.86 -13.75
C LEU A 35 2.90 -3.80 -14.43
N TYR A 36 3.54 -2.63 -14.47
CA TYR A 36 4.89 -2.47 -14.97
C TYR A 36 5.90 -3.30 -14.16
N ILE A 37 5.85 -3.21 -12.83
CA ILE A 37 6.72 -4.01 -11.96
C ILE A 37 6.47 -5.51 -12.16
N LEU A 38 5.21 -5.95 -12.18
CA LEU A 38 4.83 -7.34 -12.40
C LEU A 38 5.30 -7.88 -13.76
N LYS A 39 5.24 -7.07 -14.82
CA LYS A 39 5.74 -7.45 -16.14
C LYS A 39 7.23 -7.79 -16.10
N HIS A 40 8.04 -7.03 -15.36
CA HIS A 40 9.50 -7.21 -15.30
C HIS A 40 9.93 -8.28 -14.28
N VAL A 41 9.27 -8.33 -13.12
CA VAL A 41 9.57 -9.30 -12.06
C VAL A 41 9.04 -10.69 -12.40
N GLY A 42 8.04 -10.77 -13.28
CA GLY A 42 7.28 -11.97 -13.58
C GLY A 42 6.21 -12.27 -12.52
N ILE A 43 5.19 -13.00 -12.91
CA ILE A 43 4.08 -13.45 -12.07
C ILE A 43 4.26 -14.94 -11.79
N LYS A 44 4.11 -15.37 -10.53
CA LYS A 44 4.28 -16.79 -10.15
C LYS A 44 2.99 -17.42 -9.64
N THR A 45 2.28 -16.73 -8.76
CA THR A 45 1.15 -17.33 -8.01
C THR A 45 -0.20 -16.71 -8.34
N LYS A 46 -0.22 -15.51 -8.91
CA LYS A 46 -1.42 -14.63 -9.04
C LYS A 46 -2.15 -14.44 -7.71
N LYS A 47 -1.40 -14.37 -6.60
CA LYS A 47 -1.94 -14.21 -5.25
C LYS A 47 -1.45 -12.92 -4.62
N PHE A 48 -2.37 -12.25 -3.92
CA PHE A 48 -2.08 -11.03 -3.18
C PHE A 48 -2.63 -11.10 -1.76
N ILE A 49 -2.08 -10.23 -0.90
CA ILE A 49 -2.65 -9.85 0.39
C ILE A 49 -2.62 -8.33 0.46
N GLU A 50 -3.72 -7.73 0.88
CA GLU A 50 -3.84 -6.30 1.11
C GLU A 50 -4.39 -6.07 2.52
N ILE A 51 -3.68 -5.26 3.31
CA ILE A 51 -3.99 -4.93 4.70
C ILE A 51 -4.27 -3.45 4.77
N GLY A 52 -5.49 -3.08 5.21
CA GLY A 52 -6.04 -1.74 5.14
C GLY A 52 -6.62 -1.46 3.76
N ILE A 53 -7.92 -1.64 3.64
CA ILE A 53 -8.65 -1.41 2.39
C ILE A 53 -9.66 -0.30 2.50
N GLU A 54 -9.81 0.27 3.71
CA GLU A 54 -10.85 1.26 4.01
C GLU A 54 -12.22 0.85 3.45
N ASN A 55 -12.86 1.73 2.70
CA ASN A 55 -14.16 1.48 2.07
C ASN A 55 -14.08 0.73 0.73
N GLY A 56 -12.93 0.18 0.37
CA GLY A 56 -12.71 -0.60 -0.85
C GLY A 56 -12.58 0.20 -2.15
N SER A 57 -12.51 1.54 -2.08
CA SER A 57 -12.47 2.41 -3.27
C SER A 57 -11.09 2.46 -3.95
N GLU A 58 -10.04 2.44 -3.17
CA GLU A 58 -8.66 2.71 -3.62
C GLU A 58 -7.71 1.53 -3.43
N CYS A 59 -8.25 0.31 -3.37
CA CYS A 59 -7.46 -0.91 -3.18
C CYS A 59 -6.42 -1.10 -4.28
N ASN A 60 -5.19 -1.40 -3.90
CA ASN A 60 -4.09 -1.69 -4.82
C ASN A 60 -4.31 -2.97 -5.62
N THR A 61 -5.11 -3.91 -5.10
CA THR A 61 -5.20 -5.29 -5.59
C THR A 61 -6.51 -5.66 -6.27
N THR A 62 -7.61 -4.94 -6.01
CA THR A 62 -8.94 -5.25 -6.57
C THR A 62 -8.93 -5.30 -8.10
N ASN A 63 -8.15 -4.43 -8.76
CA ASN A 63 -8.00 -4.44 -10.22
C ASN A 63 -7.34 -5.72 -10.73
N LEU A 64 -6.35 -6.27 -10.02
CA LEU A 64 -5.66 -7.53 -10.37
C LEU A 64 -6.64 -8.70 -10.37
N LEU A 65 -7.54 -8.73 -9.40
CA LEU A 65 -8.58 -9.75 -9.32
C LEU A 65 -9.62 -9.55 -10.43
N LYS A 66 -10.12 -8.31 -10.60
CA LYS A 66 -11.16 -8.00 -11.58
C LYS A 66 -10.74 -8.32 -13.01
N ASN A 67 -9.53 -7.92 -13.40
CA ASN A 67 -9.12 -7.90 -14.82
C ASN A 67 -8.06 -8.94 -15.18
N PHE A 68 -7.35 -9.54 -14.20
CA PHE A 68 -6.19 -10.41 -14.49
C PHE A 68 -6.28 -11.82 -13.87
N GLY A 69 -7.44 -12.17 -13.28
CA GLY A 69 -7.69 -13.52 -12.75
C GLY A 69 -6.87 -13.86 -11.51
N TRP A 70 -6.56 -12.85 -10.68
CA TRP A 70 -5.88 -13.06 -9.40
C TRP A 70 -6.85 -13.52 -8.32
N SER A 71 -6.30 -14.04 -7.23
CA SER A 71 -7.02 -14.33 -6.00
C SER A 71 -6.27 -13.76 -4.80
N GLY A 72 -6.98 -13.51 -3.70
CA GLY A 72 -6.29 -12.91 -2.57
C GLY A 72 -7.09 -12.80 -1.29
N LEU A 73 -6.44 -12.12 -0.35
CA LEU A 73 -6.94 -11.79 0.96
C LEU A 73 -6.90 -10.27 1.12
N GLN A 74 -8.03 -9.69 1.51
CA GLN A 74 -8.13 -8.30 1.91
C GLN A 74 -8.59 -8.21 3.37
N ILE A 75 -7.97 -7.31 4.13
CA ILE A 75 -8.18 -7.18 5.57
C ILE A 75 -8.50 -5.73 5.91
N GLU A 76 -9.58 -5.53 6.65
CA GLU A 76 -9.98 -4.23 7.20
C GLU A 76 -10.27 -4.36 8.70
N GLY A 77 -9.68 -3.46 9.50
CA GLY A 77 -9.84 -3.49 10.96
C GLY A 77 -11.04 -2.72 11.48
N ASN A 78 -11.53 -1.75 10.71
CA ASN A 78 -12.68 -0.94 11.08
C ASN A 78 -13.97 -1.58 10.55
N GLU A 79 -14.90 -1.93 11.44
CA GLU A 79 -16.15 -2.59 11.07
C GLU A 79 -16.96 -1.80 10.03
N LYS A 80 -17.12 -0.49 10.23
CA LYS A 80 -17.88 0.37 9.31
C LYS A 80 -17.25 0.39 7.92
N PHE A 81 -15.93 0.52 7.84
CA PHE A 81 -15.19 0.47 6.58
C PHE A 81 -15.30 -0.90 5.92
N TYR A 82 -15.16 -1.97 6.70
CA TYR A 82 -15.31 -3.34 6.22
C TYR A 82 -16.67 -3.59 5.58
N GLN A 83 -17.78 -3.17 6.22
CA GLN A 83 -19.12 -3.36 5.66
C GLN A 83 -19.29 -2.58 4.35
N ASN A 84 -18.81 -1.34 4.30
CA ASN A 84 -18.85 -0.54 3.07
C ASN A 84 -18.00 -1.18 1.96
N ALA A 85 -16.80 -1.65 2.30
CA ALA A 85 -15.90 -2.34 1.35
C ALA A 85 -16.53 -3.62 0.81
N LYS A 86 -17.17 -4.42 1.66
CA LYS A 86 -17.84 -5.67 1.29
C LYS A 86 -18.91 -5.45 0.21
N ILE A 87 -19.75 -4.42 0.37
CA ILE A 87 -20.78 -4.06 -0.61
C ILE A 87 -20.10 -3.64 -1.92
N LYS A 88 -19.22 -2.65 -1.84
CA LYS A 88 -18.60 -2.05 -3.01
C LYS A 88 -17.72 -3.02 -3.82
N ILE A 89 -16.92 -3.84 -3.14
CA ILE A 89 -16.06 -4.82 -3.78
C ILE A 89 -16.93 -5.91 -4.44
N LYS A 90 -18.05 -6.31 -3.84
CA LYS A 90 -19.01 -7.24 -4.44
C LYS A 90 -19.60 -6.67 -5.73
N GLU A 91 -19.97 -5.40 -5.75
CA GLU A 91 -20.45 -4.70 -6.95
C GLU A 91 -19.37 -4.66 -8.05
N ILE A 92 -18.13 -4.32 -7.69
CA ILE A 92 -17.00 -4.24 -8.63
C ILE A 92 -16.66 -5.61 -9.24
N LEU A 93 -16.69 -6.66 -8.45
CA LEU A 93 -16.18 -8.00 -8.83
C LEU A 93 -17.27 -8.92 -9.36
N GLY A 94 -18.55 -8.75 -9.01
CA GLY A 94 -19.62 -9.66 -9.37
C GLY A 94 -19.29 -11.10 -9.01
N LYS A 95 -19.43 -12.03 -9.95
CA LYS A 95 -19.13 -13.47 -9.75
C LYS A 95 -17.66 -13.75 -9.36
N LYS A 96 -16.73 -12.86 -9.67
CA LYS A 96 -15.30 -13.02 -9.34
C LYS A 96 -15.01 -12.85 -7.84
N ILE A 97 -15.96 -12.38 -7.04
CA ILE A 97 -15.84 -12.24 -5.56
C ILE A 97 -15.45 -13.57 -4.88
N LYS A 98 -15.79 -14.73 -5.46
CA LYS A 98 -15.38 -16.05 -4.95
C LYS A 98 -13.87 -16.26 -4.85
N ASN A 99 -13.08 -15.48 -5.58
CA ASN A 99 -11.62 -15.53 -5.56
C ASN A 99 -11.01 -14.59 -4.51
N LEU A 100 -11.84 -13.88 -3.74
CA LEU A 100 -11.42 -12.95 -2.71
C LEU A 100 -11.91 -13.39 -1.35
N LYS A 101 -11.01 -13.44 -0.37
CA LYS A 101 -11.34 -13.54 1.04
C LYS A 101 -11.29 -12.15 1.66
N LEU A 102 -12.39 -11.73 2.27
CA LEU A 102 -12.47 -10.49 3.04
C LEU A 102 -12.49 -10.83 4.52
N LEU A 103 -11.67 -10.15 5.32
CA LEU A 103 -11.63 -10.32 6.77
C LEU A 103 -11.81 -8.99 7.47
N ASN A 104 -12.71 -8.97 8.46
CA ASN A 104 -12.75 -7.90 9.44
C ASN A 104 -11.91 -8.29 10.65
N VAL A 105 -10.70 -7.75 10.72
CA VAL A 105 -9.82 -7.97 11.86
C VAL A 105 -8.80 -6.85 12.00
N PHE A 106 -8.68 -6.31 13.21
CA PHE A 106 -7.65 -5.33 13.52
C PHE A 106 -6.27 -6.00 13.62
N VAL A 107 -5.37 -5.64 12.71
CA VAL A 107 -4.05 -6.26 12.57
C VAL A 107 -3.06 -5.67 13.58
N THR A 108 -2.31 -6.52 14.26
CA THR A 108 -1.28 -6.17 15.24
C THR A 108 -0.01 -6.99 15.01
N LYS A 109 1.12 -6.58 15.60
CA LYS A 109 2.35 -7.41 15.59
C LYS A 109 2.15 -8.83 16.16
N LYS A 110 1.24 -8.96 17.14
CA LYS A 110 0.99 -10.25 17.82
C LYS A 110 0.19 -11.21 16.94
N ASN A 111 -0.82 -10.70 16.20
CA ASN A 111 -1.77 -11.56 15.49
C ASN A 111 -1.48 -11.74 13.98
N ILE A 112 -0.69 -10.86 13.34
CA ILE A 112 -0.52 -10.88 11.88
C ILE A 112 -0.05 -12.24 11.35
N ASN A 113 0.96 -12.87 11.95
CA ASN A 113 1.46 -14.15 11.45
C ASN A 113 0.46 -15.30 11.65
N HIS A 114 -0.38 -15.24 12.69
CA HIS A 114 -1.47 -16.19 12.89
C HIS A 114 -2.55 -16.01 11.82
N ILE A 115 -2.98 -14.76 11.59
CA ILE A 115 -3.95 -14.42 10.53
C ILE A 115 -3.45 -14.92 9.17
N LEU A 116 -2.21 -14.64 8.83
CA LEU A 116 -1.61 -15.06 7.57
C LEU A 116 -1.54 -16.59 7.46
N ARG A 117 -1.13 -17.28 8.50
CA ARG A 117 -1.06 -18.76 8.53
C ARG A 117 -2.42 -19.40 8.29
N LYS A 118 -3.47 -18.85 8.91
CA LYS A 118 -4.84 -19.39 8.80
C LYS A 118 -5.48 -19.09 7.45
N ASN A 119 -5.09 -17.99 6.77
CA ASN A 119 -5.81 -17.46 5.63
C ASN A 119 -4.99 -17.32 4.35
N ALA A 120 -3.66 -17.32 4.43
CA ALA A 120 -2.82 -17.24 3.24
C ALA A 120 -2.71 -18.61 2.57
N PHE A 121 -2.83 -18.61 1.26
CA PHE A 121 -2.84 -19.82 0.45
C PHE A 121 -1.49 -20.54 0.42
N ASN A 122 -0.38 -19.79 0.44
CA ASN A 122 0.99 -20.29 0.39
C ASN A 122 1.94 -19.32 1.09
N LYS A 123 3.14 -19.78 1.41
CA LYS A 123 4.19 -18.90 1.97
C LYS A 123 4.68 -17.87 0.96
N GLU A 124 4.74 -18.21 -0.35
CA GLU A 124 5.11 -17.27 -1.41
C GLU A 124 3.85 -16.71 -2.07
N ILE A 125 3.78 -15.40 -2.20
CA ILE A 125 2.74 -14.64 -2.90
C ILE A 125 3.40 -13.60 -3.80
N ASP A 126 2.69 -13.16 -4.84
CA ASP A 126 3.26 -12.15 -5.75
C ASP A 126 3.23 -10.74 -5.13
N LEU A 127 2.17 -10.38 -4.41
CA LEU A 127 1.99 -9.01 -3.94
C LEU A 127 1.47 -8.95 -2.49
N LEU A 128 2.15 -8.14 -1.67
CA LEU A 128 1.67 -7.69 -0.36
C LEU A 128 1.51 -6.17 -0.41
N SER A 129 0.33 -5.67 -0.04
CA SER A 129 0.05 -4.25 0.17
C SER A 129 -0.24 -4.01 1.64
N ILE A 130 0.34 -2.95 2.22
CA ILE A 130 0.11 -2.53 3.62
C ILE A 130 -0.15 -1.04 3.63
N ASP A 131 -1.35 -0.65 4.05
CA ASP A 131 -1.79 0.74 4.14
C ASP A 131 -2.83 0.82 5.26
N ILE A 132 -2.38 1.05 6.50
CA ILE A 132 -3.21 1.03 7.71
C ILE A 132 -3.11 2.32 8.53
N ASP A 133 -2.66 3.39 7.88
CA ASP A 133 -2.57 4.73 8.45
C ASP A 133 -1.83 4.79 9.80
N GLY A 134 -0.82 3.94 10.01
CA GLY A 134 -0.15 4.00 11.30
C GLY A 134 0.95 2.99 11.56
N ASN A 135 0.58 1.78 11.91
CA ASN A 135 1.54 0.75 12.30
C ASN A 135 2.20 -0.01 11.12
N ASP A 136 2.17 0.50 9.91
CA ASP A 136 2.63 -0.14 8.66
C ASP A 136 4.03 -0.74 8.77
N PHE A 137 4.99 0.08 9.21
CA PHE A 137 6.36 -0.34 9.47
C PHE A 137 6.42 -1.54 10.44
N TRP A 138 5.64 -1.48 11.51
CA TRP A 138 5.66 -2.49 12.55
C TRP A 138 5.01 -3.79 12.11
N ILE A 139 3.96 -3.72 11.30
CA ILE A 139 3.31 -4.88 10.70
C ILE A 139 4.26 -5.54 9.71
N TRP A 140 4.85 -4.78 8.76
CA TRP A 140 5.82 -5.35 7.83
C TRP A 140 7.02 -5.98 8.55
N LYS A 141 7.54 -5.30 9.58
CA LYS A 141 8.62 -5.84 10.43
C LYS A 141 8.25 -7.18 11.08
N ALA A 142 7.00 -7.31 11.53
CA ALA A 142 6.51 -8.51 12.20
C ALA A 142 6.19 -9.68 11.26
N ILE A 143 5.83 -9.44 10.01
CA ILE A 143 5.51 -10.48 9.03
C ILE A 143 6.72 -11.37 8.77
N ARG A 144 6.58 -12.68 9.07
CA ARG A 144 7.60 -13.72 8.87
C ARG A 144 7.05 -14.95 8.13
N TYR A 145 5.74 -15.17 8.17
CA TYR A 145 5.11 -16.37 7.61
C TYR A 145 5.13 -16.40 6.09
N ILE A 146 4.95 -15.25 5.43
CA ILE A 146 4.92 -15.14 3.97
C ILE A 146 6.20 -14.49 3.42
N LYS A 147 6.50 -14.80 2.15
CA LYS A 147 7.62 -14.23 1.38
C LYS A 147 7.08 -13.57 0.11
N PRO A 148 6.52 -12.35 0.20
CA PRO A 148 6.03 -11.62 -0.97
C PRO A 148 7.14 -11.40 -1.99
N ARG A 149 6.79 -11.44 -3.27
CA ARG A 149 7.72 -11.09 -4.35
C ARG A 149 7.84 -9.56 -4.48
N ILE A 150 6.72 -8.88 -4.27
CA ILE A 150 6.60 -7.41 -4.29
C ILE A 150 5.90 -6.97 -3.00
N VAL A 151 6.37 -5.89 -2.41
CA VAL A 151 5.71 -5.21 -1.27
C VAL A 151 5.41 -3.78 -1.66
N ILE A 152 4.17 -3.37 -1.45
CA ILE A 152 3.71 -1.98 -1.51
C ILE A 152 3.40 -1.59 -0.08
N ILE A 153 3.90 -0.44 0.36
CA ILE A 153 3.69 0.00 1.74
C ILE A 153 3.59 1.52 1.81
N GLU A 154 2.63 2.00 2.61
CA GLU A 154 2.49 3.42 2.86
C GLU A 154 3.73 3.99 3.57
N TYR A 155 4.16 5.19 3.15
CA TYR A 155 5.14 5.98 3.87
C TYR A 155 4.63 7.37 4.16
N ASN A 156 5.03 7.89 5.32
CA ASN A 156 4.73 9.26 5.68
C ASN A 156 5.81 10.20 5.16
N SER A 157 5.47 10.97 4.13
CA SER A 157 6.38 11.92 3.51
C SER A 157 6.68 13.15 4.37
N PHE A 158 5.90 13.46 5.40
CA PHE A 158 6.18 14.60 6.29
C PHE A 158 7.44 14.44 7.13
N PHE A 159 7.95 13.21 7.29
CA PHE A 159 9.25 13.00 7.94
C PHE A 159 10.44 13.47 7.09
N GLY A 160 10.25 13.76 5.82
CA GLY A 160 11.30 14.18 4.89
C GLY A 160 12.18 13.02 4.40
N PRO A 161 13.06 13.28 3.40
CA PRO A 161 13.87 12.23 2.74
C PRO A 161 15.02 11.71 3.60
N ASN A 162 15.52 12.51 4.54
CA ASN A 162 16.76 12.22 5.27
C ASN A 162 16.52 11.51 6.60
N LYS A 163 15.35 11.71 7.22
CA LYS A 163 15.06 11.22 8.56
C LYS A 163 14.61 9.76 8.52
N SER A 164 15.24 8.92 9.32
CA SER A 164 14.84 7.53 9.53
C SER A 164 13.99 7.44 10.79
N ALA A 165 12.69 7.61 10.65
CA ALA A 165 11.75 7.68 11.76
C ALA A 165 10.50 6.85 11.52
N THR A 166 9.89 6.39 12.59
CA THR A 166 8.56 5.76 12.63
C THR A 166 7.86 6.18 13.90
N ILE A 167 6.53 6.17 13.91
CA ILE A 167 5.78 6.33 15.15
C ILE A 167 6.13 5.21 16.12
N LYS A 168 5.97 5.46 17.42
CA LYS A 168 6.05 4.41 18.44
C LYS A 168 4.94 3.40 18.21
N TYR A 169 5.26 2.11 18.31
CA TYR A 169 4.23 1.07 18.16
C TYR A 169 3.16 1.20 19.24
N ASN A 170 1.92 1.26 18.79
CA ASN A 170 0.75 1.21 19.66
C ASN A 170 -0.28 0.23 19.05
N PRO A 171 -0.60 -0.91 19.70
CA PRO A 171 -1.56 -1.88 19.15
C PRO A 171 -2.98 -1.34 19.02
N LYS A 172 -3.29 -0.21 19.67
CA LYS A 172 -4.58 0.48 19.60
C LYS A 172 -4.51 1.76 18.76
N PHE A 173 -3.41 1.97 18.01
CA PHE A 173 -3.26 3.17 17.19
C PHE A 173 -4.36 3.23 16.13
N LYS A 174 -5.04 4.37 16.09
CA LYS A 174 -5.98 4.75 15.03
C LYS A 174 -5.60 6.15 14.59
N TRP A 175 -5.47 6.34 13.27
CA TRP A 175 -5.24 7.67 12.75
C TRP A 175 -6.49 8.54 12.93
N ASP A 176 -6.26 9.82 13.28
CA ASP A 176 -7.33 10.79 13.47
C ASP A 176 -7.69 11.43 12.13
N HIS A 177 -8.67 10.87 11.45
CA HIS A 177 -9.16 11.37 10.17
C HIS A 177 -9.75 12.79 10.24
N GLN A 178 -10.23 13.21 11.42
CA GLN A 178 -10.82 14.53 11.59
C GLN A 178 -9.74 15.62 11.69
N ASN A 179 -8.75 15.39 12.52
CA ASN A 179 -7.69 16.37 12.76
C ASN A 179 -6.50 16.20 11.81
N LYS A 180 -6.47 15.15 10.98
CA LYS A 180 -5.43 14.86 9.96
C LYS A 180 -4.00 15.09 10.48
N ARG A 181 -3.74 14.64 11.71
CA ARG A 181 -2.42 14.83 12.34
C ARG A 181 -1.35 14.09 11.54
N PRO A 182 -0.21 14.73 11.27
CA PRO A 182 0.88 14.14 10.46
C PRO A 182 1.64 13.04 11.19
N TYR A 183 1.25 12.66 12.40
CA TYR A 183 1.90 11.63 13.21
C TYR A 183 1.30 10.25 12.92
N TYR A 184 1.78 9.60 11.86
CA TYR A 184 1.43 8.24 11.48
C TYR A 184 2.58 7.56 10.74
N GLY A 185 2.53 6.23 10.58
CA GLY A 185 3.40 5.45 9.71
C GLY A 185 4.90 5.60 9.97
N ALA A 186 5.67 5.58 8.90
CA ALA A 186 7.12 5.66 8.91
C ALA A 186 7.66 6.47 7.73
N SER A 187 8.84 7.05 7.89
CA SER A 187 9.56 7.70 6.81
C SER A 187 9.99 6.69 5.74
N LEU A 188 10.12 7.14 4.49
CA LEU A 188 10.66 6.33 3.40
C LEU A 188 12.06 5.77 3.74
N LYS A 189 12.88 6.55 4.47
CA LYS A 189 14.21 6.12 4.93
C LYS A 189 14.16 4.99 5.95
N ALA A 190 13.18 4.98 6.85
CA ALA A 190 12.98 3.87 7.79
C ALA A 190 12.52 2.60 7.06
N LEU A 191 11.62 2.73 6.09
CA LEU A 191 11.17 1.62 5.26
C LEU A 191 12.29 1.06 4.36
N GLU A 192 13.15 1.91 3.79
CA GLU A 192 14.34 1.46 3.06
C GLU A 192 15.24 0.59 3.93
N LYS A 193 15.54 1.05 5.17
CA LYS A 193 16.36 0.28 6.12
C LYS A 193 15.70 -1.06 6.51
N LEU A 194 14.39 -1.05 6.73
CA LEU A 194 13.63 -2.27 7.01
C LEU A 194 13.65 -3.22 5.81
N GLY A 195 13.40 -2.71 4.61
CA GLY A 195 13.45 -3.47 3.37
C GLY A 195 14.80 -4.17 3.19
N LYS A 196 15.91 -3.45 3.36
CA LYS A 196 17.26 -4.03 3.33
C LYS A 196 17.44 -5.18 4.33
N LYS A 197 16.99 -5.01 5.58
CA LYS A 197 17.03 -6.06 6.60
C LYS A 197 16.19 -7.29 6.22
N LYS A 198 15.08 -7.08 5.53
CA LYS A 198 14.19 -8.14 5.05
C LYS A 198 14.57 -8.69 3.67
N LYS A 199 15.70 -8.26 3.10
CA LYS A 199 16.21 -8.65 1.78
C LYS A 199 15.32 -8.18 0.63
N TYR A 200 14.83 -6.93 0.70
CA TYR A 200 14.10 -6.23 -0.35
C TYR A 200 14.82 -4.96 -0.80
N SER A 201 14.74 -4.67 -2.08
CA SER A 201 15.23 -3.45 -2.72
C SER A 201 14.10 -2.45 -2.91
N LEU A 202 14.28 -1.22 -2.45
CA LEU A 202 13.39 -0.09 -2.77
C LEU A 202 13.57 0.26 -4.25
N VAL A 203 12.47 0.26 -5.02
CA VAL A 203 12.53 0.44 -6.49
C VAL A 203 11.80 1.69 -6.97
N GLY A 204 10.94 2.28 -6.15
CA GLY A 204 10.22 3.49 -6.50
C GLY A 204 9.20 3.89 -5.45
N VAL A 205 8.54 5.02 -5.71
CA VAL A 205 7.37 5.50 -4.99
C VAL A 205 6.30 5.89 -5.99
N ASP A 206 5.03 5.94 -5.56
CA ASP A 206 3.98 6.46 -6.42
C ASP A 206 4.09 7.99 -6.58
N LYS A 207 3.44 8.52 -7.61
CA LYS A 207 3.49 9.96 -7.92
C LYS A 207 2.84 10.86 -6.87
N ASN A 208 2.07 10.27 -5.95
CA ASN A 208 1.40 11.02 -4.90
C ASN A 208 2.24 11.17 -3.64
N GLY A 209 3.37 10.46 -3.55
CA GLY A 209 4.20 10.47 -2.34
C GLY A 209 3.56 9.73 -1.16
N VAL A 210 2.81 8.66 -1.44
CA VAL A 210 2.09 7.85 -0.45
C VAL A 210 2.66 6.44 -0.35
N ASN A 211 2.83 5.74 -1.48
CA ASN A 211 3.22 4.34 -1.49
C ASN A 211 4.66 4.13 -1.96
N ALA A 212 5.41 3.31 -1.24
CA ALA A 212 6.74 2.83 -1.58
C ALA A 212 6.68 1.39 -2.12
N PHE A 213 7.48 1.09 -3.13
CA PHE A 213 7.51 -0.19 -3.82
C PHE A 213 8.84 -0.90 -3.57
N PHE A 214 8.74 -2.14 -3.13
CA PHE A 214 9.89 -2.99 -2.84
C PHE A 214 9.81 -4.30 -3.62
N ILE A 215 10.94 -4.77 -4.14
CA ILE A 215 11.08 -6.06 -4.81
C ILE A 215 12.07 -6.92 -4.02
N ARG A 216 11.77 -8.20 -3.86
CA ARG A 216 12.66 -9.14 -3.19
C ARG A 216 14.00 -9.24 -3.93
N ASN A 217 15.11 -9.23 -3.21
CA ASN A 217 16.46 -9.05 -3.78
C ASN A 217 16.86 -10.11 -4.80
N ASP A 218 16.42 -11.36 -4.64
CA ASP A 218 16.66 -12.42 -5.60
C ASP A 218 16.04 -12.11 -6.98
N LEU A 219 14.84 -11.52 -6.98
CA LEU A 219 14.12 -11.11 -8.19
C LEU A 219 14.71 -9.82 -8.79
N ALA A 220 15.03 -8.86 -7.95
CA ALA A 220 15.67 -7.61 -8.40
C ALA A 220 17.00 -7.89 -9.13
N ARG A 221 17.81 -8.82 -8.62
CA ARG A 221 19.06 -9.25 -9.29
C ARG A 221 18.81 -9.90 -10.65
N LYS A 222 17.79 -10.77 -10.77
CA LYS A 222 17.46 -11.44 -12.04
C LYS A 222 17.14 -10.46 -13.17
N ILE A 223 16.60 -9.29 -12.85
CA ILE A 223 16.23 -8.26 -13.82
C ILE A 223 17.21 -7.09 -13.83
N ASN A 224 18.39 -7.24 -13.22
CA ASN A 224 19.44 -6.20 -13.09
C ASN A 224 18.91 -4.87 -12.51
N LEU A 225 17.87 -4.93 -11.66
CA LEU A 225 17.28 -3.76 -11.05
C LEU A 225 18.04 -3.36 -9.78
N LYS A 226 18.69 -2.21 -9.83
CA LYS A 226 19.38 -1.64 -8.67
C LYS A 226 18.39 -0.97 -7.71
N SER A 227 18.62 -1.14 -6.39
CA SER A 227 17.90 -0.39 -5.37
C SER A 227 18.08 1.10 -5.56
N LYS A 228 16.99 1.84 -5.49
CA LYS A 228 17.02 3.31 -5.55
C LYS A 228 17.40 3.89 -4.19
N LYS A 229 18.08 5.04 -4.20
CA LYS A 229 18.34 5.83 -2.99
C LYS A 229 17.11 6.68 -2.69
N VAL A 230 16.75 6.83 -1.43
CA VAL A 230 15.59 7.64 -1.02
C VAL A 230 15.64 9.04 -1.59
N LYS A 231 16.80 9.71 -1.54
CA LYS A 231 16.98 11.07 -2.04
C LYS A 231 16.62 11.26 -3.52
N ASP A 232 16.77 10.20 -4.33
CA ASP A 232 16.55 10.25 -5.78
C ASP A 232 15.08 10.02 -6.18
N ILE A 233 14.28 9.44 -5.29
CA ILE A 233 12.89 9.05 -5.60
C ILE A 233 11.86 9.58 -4.61
N TYR A 234 12.30 10.30 -3.59
CA TYR A 234 11.40 10.83 -2.57
C TYR A 234 10.44 11.86 -3.17
N LEU A 235 9.16 11.70 -2.84
CA LEU A 235 8.10 12.65 -3.17
C LEU A 235 7.31 13.01 -1.91
N ASN A 236 6.88 14.27 -1.81
CA ASN A 236 5.93 14.69 -0.79
C ASN A 236 4.51 14.25 -1.17
N ASN A 237 3.68 14.01 -0.17
CA ASN A 237 2.26 13.75 -0.38
C ASN A 237 1.57 15.00 -0.94
N VAL A 238 1.28 14.97 -2.22
CA VAL A 238 0.66 16.11 -2.93
C VAL A 238 -0.81 16.33 -2.58
N ARG A 239 -1.49 15.33 -1.99
CA ARG A 239 -2.91 15.45 -1.57
C ARG A 239 -3.06 16.33 -0.34
N GLU A 240 -2.03 16.39 0.51
CA GLU A 240 -2.02 17.12 1.78
C GLU A 240 -1.08 18.35 1.74
N ALA A 241 -0.58 18.70 0.56
CA ALA A 241 0.50 19.65 0.36
C ALA A 241 0.20 21.12 0.72
N ARG A 242 -1.01 21.45 1.18
CA ARG A 242 -1.37 22.84 1.50
C ARG A 242 -0.50 23.46 2.62
N ASP A 243 0.18 22.64 3.42
CA ASP A 243 0.99 23.14 4.53
C ASP A 243 2.16 22.20 4.95
N ILE A 244 2.98 21.79 3.96
CA ILE A 244 4.09 20.84 4.17
C ILE A 244 5.04 21.31 5.28
N LYS A 245 5.36 22.61 5.34
CA LYS A 245 6.28 23.16 6.35
C LYS A 245 5.71 23.01 7.76
N LYS A 246 4.43 23.31 7.95
CA LYS A 246 3.71 23.14 9.22
C LYS A 246 3.70 21.68 9.65
N TYR A 247 3.32 20.78 8.77
CA TYR A 247 3.29 19.34 9.05
C TYR A 247 4.67 18.76 9.34
N GLN A 248 5.72 19.20 8.63
CA GLN A 248 7.10 18.79 8.93
C GLN A 248 7.56 19.27 10.31
N TYR A 249 7.18 20.49 10.70
CA TYR A 249 7.46 21.03 12.03
C TYR A 249 6.74 20.22 13.12
N GLU A 250 5.44 19.93 12.96
CA GLU A 250 4.66 19.14 13.90
C GLU A 250 5.22 17.71 14.04
N CYS A 251 5.59 17.05 12.94
CA CYS A 251 6.26 15.76 12.99
C CYS A 251 7.57 15.80 13.79
N LYS A 252 8.38 16.85 13.62
CA LYS A 252 9.61 17.04 14.40
C LYS A 252 9.31 17.16 15.88
N LYS A 253 8.32 18.00 16.25
CA LYS A 253 7.91 18.21 17.64
C LYS A 253 7.45 16.90 18.29
N LEU A 254 6.57 16.15 17.64
CA LEU A 254 6.03 14.88 18.14
C LEU A 254 7.08 13.77 18.27
N LEU A 255 8.10 13.76 17.41
CA LEU A 255 9.21 12.79 17.51
C LEU A 255 10.21 13.11 18.63
N ASN A 256 10.25 14.36 19.08
CA ASN A 256 11.14 14.81 20.16
C ASN A 256 10.47 14.74 21.54
N GLN A 257 9.16 14.53 21.61
CA GLN A 257 8.45 14.21 22.85
C GLN A 257 8.75 12.73 23.18
N LYS A 258 9.69 12.53 24.11
CA LYS A 258 10.10 11.21 24.63
C LYS A 258 9.10 10.68 25.65
#